data_6ec71fa2b636953591d4cf0dcb2b6e21
#
_entry.id   6ec71fa2b636953591d4cf0dcb2b6e21
#
_cell.length_a   1.000
_cell.length_b   1.000
_cell.length_c   1.000
_cell.angle_alpha   90.00
_cell.angle_beta   90.00
_cell.angle_gamma   90.00
#
_symmetry.space_group_name_H-M   'P 1'
#
loop_
_entity.id
_entity.type
_entity.pdbx_description
1 polymer ?
#
loop_
_entity_poly.entity_id
_entity_poly.type
_entity_poly.pdbx_seq_one_letter_code
_entity_poly.pdbx_strand_id
1 'polypeptide(L)'
;MADNIYAGSAPADAPANRGWLLGHFMPAGDLRHSEEVEIKWGVHPRGDRRAQWVTGESRAALIILVSGRFRIEFPHRSVVLANPGDYVVFERVEHSWYAEEESVIVGVRWPSIPGYAVPLRPGEK
;
A
#
# COMPACT_ATOMS: atom_id res chain seq x y z
N MET A 1 24.17 7.67 20.46
CA MET A 1 24.46 7.19 19.12
C MET A 1 23.45 6.13 18.71
N ALA A 2 22.92 6.28 17.53
CA ALA A 2 21.94 5.33 17.04
C ALA A 2 22.63 4.01 16.71
N ASP A 3 21.93 2.91 16.97
CA ASP A 3 22.46 1.59 16.66
C ASP A 3 22.05 1.13 15.24
N ASN A 4 21.40 2.02 14.47
CA ASN A 4 20.96 1.75 13.11
C ASN A 4 19.95 0.60 13.04
N ILE A 5 19.09 0.51 14.06
CA ILE A 5 18.04 -0.49 14.13
C ILE A 5 16.75 0.22 14.51
N TYR A 6 15.70 -0.05 13.78
CA TYR A 6 14.35 0.38 14.13
C TYR A 6 13.48 -0.87 14.24
N ALA A 7 12.86 -1.05 15.37
CA ALA A 7 11.92 -2.14 15.57
C ALA A 7 10.57 -1.55 15.95
N GLY A 8 9.53 -1.99 15.28
CA GLY A 8 8.21 -1.45 15.52
C GLY A 8 7.12 -2.49 15.31
N SER A 9 5.90 -2.05 15.48
CA SER A 9 4.72 -2.88 15.25
C SER A 9 3.85 -2.16 14.23
N ALA A 10 3.57 -2.82 13.11
CA ALA A 10 2.78 -2.18 12.06
C ALA A 10 1.40 -1.76 12.56
N PRO A 11 0.66 -2.60 13.29
CA PRO A 11 -0.65 -2.15 13.80
C PRO A 11 -0.55 -0.94 14.73
N ALA A 12 0.55 -0.78 15.43
CA ALA A 12 0.73 0.35 16.33
C ALA A 12 1.26 1.59 15.61
N ASP A 13 2.17 1.40 14.67
CA ASP A 13 2.83 2.53 14.00
C ASP A 13 2.03 3.09 12.84
N ALA A 14 1.33 2.22 12.10
CA ALA A 14 0.67 2.63 10.87
C ALA A 14 -0.38 3.73 11.07
N PRO A 15 -1.22 3.69 12.10
CA PRO A 15 -2.24 4.74 12.24
C PRO A 15 -1.68 6.15 12.33
N ALA A 16 -0.50 6.33 12.92
CA ALA A 16 0.12 7.65 13.03
C ALA A 16 0.65 8.15 11.70
N ASN A 17 0.81 7.27 10.72
CA ASN A 17 1.44 7.59 9.44
C ASN A 17 0.55 7.19 8.26
N ARG A 18 -0.77 7.17 8.45
CA ARG A 18 -1.74 6.83 7.41
C ARG A 18 -1.50 5.46 6.81
N GLY A 19 -0.97 4.54 7.59
CA GLY A 19 -0.65 3.20 7.15
C GLY A 19 0.78 3.00 6.70
N TRP A 20 1.52 4.09 6.51
CA TRP A 20 2.88 3.98 5.98
C TRP A 20 3.87 3.55 7.06
N LEU A 21 4.76 2.65 6.69
CA LEU A 21 5.82 2.16 7.58
C LEU A 21 7.18 2.67 7.17
N LEU A 22 7.35 2.96 5.89
CA LEU A 22 8.65 3.33 5.33
C LEU A 22 8.43 4.04 4.01
N GLY A 23 9.25 5.04 3.71
CA GLY A 23 9.15 5.75 2.45
C GLY A 23 9.70 7.17 2.54
N HIS A 24 9.55 7.92 1.45
CA HIS A 24 10.09 9.28 1.36
C HIS A 24 9.38 10.26 2.31
N PHE A 25 8.20 9.92 2.77
CA PHE A 25 7.40 10.79 3.66
C PHE A 25 7.83 10.71 5.12
N MET A 26 8.74 9.78 5.46
CA MET A 26 9.31 9.75 6.79
C MET A 26 10.37 10.84 6.92
N PRO A 27 10.60 11.36 8.14
CA PRO A 27 11.59 12.44 8.31
C PRO A 27 12.97 12.03 7.81
N ALA A 28 13.67 12.96 7.21
CA ALA A 28 15.04 12.72 6.78
C ALA A 28 15.89 12.37 8.02
N GLY A 29 16.74 11.37 7.90
CA GLY A 29 17.54 10.91 9.02
C GLY A 29 16.90 9.77 9.80
N ASP A 30 15.61 9.53 9.60
CA ASP A 30 14.93 8.38 10.17
C ASP A 30 15.29 7.14 9.35
N LEU A 31 15.51 6.01 10.01
CA LEU A 31 15.83 4.78 9.30
C LEU A 31 14.72 4.34 8.35
N ARG A 32 13.49 4.78 8.61
CA ARG A 32 12.36 4.46 7.74
C ARG A 32 12.25 5.38 6.54
N HIS A 33 13.12 6.36 6.43
CA HIS A 33 13.12 7.24 5.25
C HIS A 33 13.80 6.54 4.09
N SER A 34 13.13 6.46 2.95
CA SER A 34 13.71 5.87 1.75
C SER A 34 13.05 6.50 0.52
N GLU A 35 13.85 6.76 -0.50
CA GLU A 35 13.33 7.16 -1.81
C GLU A 35 13.33 5.99 -2.78
N GLU A 36 13.79 4.83 -2.35
CA GLU A 36 13.87 3.65 -3.21
C GLU A 36 12.65 2.75 -3.09
N VAL A 37 11.98 2.79 -1.94
CA VAL A 37 10.84 1.91 -1.69
C VAL A 37 9.94 2.55 -0.66
N GLU A 38 8.64 2.28 -0.78
CA GLU A 38 7.70 2.66 0.26
C GLU A 38 6.84 1.46 0.62
N ILE A 39 6.50 1.32 1.89
CA ILE A 39 5.80 0.15 2.41
C ILE A 39 4.64 0.63 3.26
N LYS A 40 3.46 0.07 3.01
CA LYS A 40 2.23 0.43 3.68
C LYS A 40 1.59 -0.81 4.31
N TRP A 41 1.10 -0.63 5.53
CA TRP A 41 0.27 -1.62 6.22
C TRP A 41 -1.17 -1.17 6.05
N GLY A 42 -1.95 -1.91 5.27
CA GLY A 42 -3.31 -1.52 4.98
C GLY A 42 -4.31 -2.39 5.73
N VAL A 43 -5.24 -1.77 6.44
CA VAL A 43 -6.34 -2.46 7.08
C VAL A 43 -7.61 -1.98 6.40
N HIS A 44 -8.34 -2.90 5.80
CA HIS A 44 -9.52 -2.58 5.01
C HIS A 44 -10.72 -3.33 5.56
N PRO A 45 -11.75 -2.63 6.05
CA PRO A 45 -12.96 -3.32 6.47
C PRO A 45 -13.65 -3.97 5.27
N ARG A 46 -14.46 -4.96 5.55
CA ARG A 46 -15.24 -5.61 4.50
C ARG A 46 -16.04 -4.57 3.73
N GLY A 47 -15.99 -4.65 2.41
CA GLY A 47 -16.71 -3.72 1.54
C GLY A 47 -15.95 -2.45 1.22
N ASP A 48 -14.81 -2.23 1.84
CA ASP A 48 -13.98 -1.08 1.54
C ASP A 48 -13.49 -1.18 0.10
N ARG A 49 -13.56 -0.07 -0.62
CA ARG A 49 -13.22 -0.08 -2.03
C ARG A 49 -12.72 1.29 -2.45
N ARG A 50 -11.94 1.29 -3.52
CA ARG A 50 -11.55 2.54 -4.13
C ARG A 50 -12.53 2.85 -5.25
N ALA A 51 -13.26 3.93 -5.09
CA ALA A 51 -14.31 4.30 -6.04
C ALA A 51 -13.72 4.73 -7.38
N GLN A 52 -12.52 5.30 -7.38
CA GLN A 52 -11.89 5.76 -8.59
C GLN A 52 -10.60 5.00 -8.83
N TRP A 53 -10.35 4.73 -10.10
CA TRP A 53 -9.16 3.98 -10.49
C TRP A 53 -7.91 4.83 -10.35
N VAL A 54 -6.85 4.22 -9.87
CA VAL A 54 -5.54 4.84 -9.85
C VAL A 54 -5.01 4.80 -11.27
N THR A 55 -4.61 5.94 -11.81
CA THR A 55 -4.02 5.97 -13.15
C THR A 55 -2.69 5.23 -13.14
N GLY A 56 -2.31 4.71 -14.30
CA GLY A 56 -1.06 3.98 -14.41
C GLY A 56 0.12 4.86 -14.07
N GLU A 57 0.92 4.40 -13.14
CA GLU A 57 2.12 5.10 -12.72
C GLU A 57 3.33 4.37 -13.29
N SER A 58 4.45 5.09 -13.42
CA SER A 58 5.66 4.45 -13.94
C SER A 58 6.34 3.55 -12.92
N ARG A 59 5.93 3.61 -11.67
CA ARG A 59 6.53 2.78 -10.63
C ARG A 59 5.81 1.43 -10.53
N ALA A 60 6.46 0.49 -9.87
CA ALA A 60 5.92 -0.83 -9.66
C ALA A 60 5.34 -0.97 -8.27
N ALA A 61 4.46 -1.93 -8.10
CA ALA A 61 3.82 -2.21 -6.82
C ALA A 61 3.69 -3.70 -6.60
N LEU A 62 3.75 -4.08 -5.33
CA LEU A 62 3.46 -5.43 -4.89
C LEU A 62 2.48 -5.33 -3.74
N ILE A 63 1.42 -6.15 -3.77
CA ILE A 63 0.48 -6.24 -2.66
C ILE A 63 0.47 -7.69 -2.21
N ILE A 64 0.68 -7.92 -0.92
CA ILE A 64 0.64 -9.26 -0.35
C ILE A 64 -0.41 -9.29 0.75
N LEU A 65 -1.19 -10.36 0.76
CA LEU A 65 -2.27 -10.54 1.73
C LEU A 65 -1.72 -11.11 3.04
N VAL A 66 -2.07 -10.45 4.14
CA VAL A 66 -1.79 -10.97 5.47
C VAL A 66 -2.99 -11.77 5.97
N SER A 67 -4.20 -11.23 5.79
CA SER A 67 -5.42 -11.91 6.18
C SER A 67 -6.59 -11.35 5.40
N GLY A 68 -7.65 -12.14 5.28
CA GLY A 68 -8.88 -11.71 4.63
C GLY A 68 -8.96 -12.17 3.19
N ARG A 69 -9.68 -11.36 2.38
CA ARG A 69 -9.85 -11.64 0.95
C ARG A 69 -9.93 -10.30 0.24
N PHE A 70 -8.98 -10.05 -0.65
CA PHE A 70 -8.79 -8.73 -1.22
C PHE A 70 -8.65 -8.85 -2.74
N ARG A 71 -9.47 -8.10 -3.47
CA ARG A 71 -9.47 -8.14 -4.93
C ARG A 71 -8.83 -6.88 -5.48
N ILE A 72 -7.88 -7.04 -6.37
CA ILE A 72 -7.29 -5.93 -7.12
C ILE A 72 -7.86 -6.01 -8.54
N GLU A 73 -8.39 -4.90 -9.03
CA GLU A 73 -9.05 -4.84 -10.32
C GLU A 73 -8.19 -4.08 -11.31
N PHE A 74 -8.03 -4.65 -12.49
CA PHE A 74 -7.32 -4.04 -13.62
C PHE A 74 -8.29 -3.96 -14.80
N PRO A 75 -7.97 -3.16 -15.84
CA PRO A 75 -8.94 -2.97 -16.94
C PRO A 75 -9.41 -4.26 -17.60
N HIS A 76 -8.57 -5.28 -17.66
CA HIS A 76 -8.90 -6.51 -18.38
C HIS A 76 -8.81 -7.77 -17.54
N ARG A 77 -8.60 -7.64 -16.23
CA ARG A 77 -8.66 -8.80 -15.34
C ARG A 77 -8.67 -8.33 -13.90
N SER A 78 -9.08 -9.22 -13.02
CA SER A 78 -8.99 -9.02 -11.59
C SER A 78 -8.13 -10.11 -11.00
N VAL A 79 -7.49 -9.80 -9.88
CA VAL A 79 -6.72 -10.78 -9.11
C VAL A 79 -7.27 -10.79 -7.71
N VAL A 80 -7.64 -11.99 -7.22
CA VAL A 80 -8.14 -12.13 -5.87
C VAL A 80 -7.06 -12.77 -5.02
N LEU A 81 -6.69 -12.06 -3.95
CA LEU A 81 -5.77 -12.59 -2.96
C LEU A 81 -6.63 -13.21 -1.87
N ALA A 82 -6.62 -14.54 -1.77
CA ALA A 82 -7.54 -15.28 -0.94
C ALA A 82 -6.90 -15.99 0.24
N ASN A 83 -5.60 -16.25 0.16
CA ASN A 83 -4.89 -16.96 1.22
C ASN A 83 -3.73 -16.11 1.71
N PRO A 84 -3.41 -16.15 3.00
CA PRO A 84 -2.25 -15.41 3.50
C PRO A 84 -1.01 -15.74 2.67
N GLY A 85 -0.32 -14.70 2.23
CA GLY A 85 0.85 -14.86 1.39
C GLY A 85 0.58 -14.75 -0.10
N ASP A 86 -0.67 -14.79 -0.54
CA ASP A 86 -0.97 -14.49 -1.94
C ASP A 86 -0.53 -13.08 -2.26
N TYR A 87 0.03 -12.87 -3.44
CA TYR A 87 0.50 -11.52 -3.79
C TYR A 87 0.35 -11.28 -5.29
N VAL A 88 0.40 -10.01 -5.65
CA VAL A 88 0.36 -9.57 -7.04
C VAL A 88 1.38 -8.45 -7.22
N VAL A 89 2.04 -8.45 -8.37
CA VAL A 89 2.99 -7.39 -8.75
C VAL A 89 2.49 -6.78 -10.05
N PHE A 90 2.49 -5.46 -10.10
CA PHE A 90 2.04 -4.77 -11.32
C PHE A 90 2.76 -3.43 -11.46
N GLU A 91 2.82 -2.94 -12.70
CA GLU A 91 3.36 -1.62 -12.97
C GLU A 91 2.68 -1.04 -14.21
N ARG A 92 2.59 0.28 -14.27
CA ARG A 92 2.11 1.03 -15.42
C ARG A 92 0.71 0.60 -15.88
N VAL A 93 -0.13 0.23 -14.93
CA VAL A 93 -1.49 -0.20 -15.24
C VAL A 93 -2.45 0.47 -14.27
N GLU A 94 -3.60 0.87 -14.79
CA GLU A 94 -4.65 1.40 -13.93
C GLU A 94 -5.19 0.30 -13.06
N HIS A 95 -5.58 0.65 -11.86
CA HIS A 95 -6.09 -0.35 -10.94
C HIS A 95 -7.02 0.27 -9.92
N SER A 96 -7.82 -0.59 -9.31
CA SER A 96 -8.63 -0.28 -8.16
C SER A 96 -8.62 -1.51 -7.26
N TRP A 97 -9.35 -1.47 -6.16
CA TRP A 97 -9.38 -2.60 -5.25
C TRP A 97 -10.70 -2.64 -4.50
N TYR A 98 -10.99 -3.82 -3.98
CA TYR A 98 -12.20 -4.07 -3.21
C TYR A 98 -11.92 -5.16 -2.17
N ALA A 99 -12.22 -4.86 -0.91
CA ALA A 99 -12.04 -5.82 0.18
C ALA A 99 -13.30 -6.67 0.27
N GLU A 100 -13.22 -7.91 -0.19
CA GLU A 100 -14.36 -8.82 -0.14
C GLU A 100 -14.66 -9.29 1.28
N GLU A 101 -13.64 -9.27 2.13
CA GLU A 101 -13.74 -9.49 3.56
C GLU A 101 -12.85 -8.48 4.24
N GLU A 102 -12.99 -8.31 5.54
CA GLU A 102 -12.03 -7.50 6.27
C GLU A 102 -10.64 -8.04 5.97
N SER A 103 -9.74 -7.17 5.53
CA SER A 103 -8.45 -7.61 5.00
C SER A 103 -7.33 -6.77 5.57
N VAL A 104 -6.19 -7.42 5.75
CA VAL A 104 -4.94 -6.75 6.07
C VAL A 104 -3.97 -7.09 4.94
N ILE A 105 -3.37 -6.06 4.36
CA ILE A 105 -2.41 -6.23 3.28
C ILE A 105 -1.15 -5.44 3.58
N VAL A 106 -0.05 -5.85 2.95
CA VAL A 106 1.16 -5.06 2.91
C VAL A 106 1.35 -4.63 1.46
N GLY A 107 1.43 -3.34 1.24
CA GLY A 107 1.70 -2.77 -0.08
C GLY A 107 3.13 -2.26 -0.13
N VAL A 108 3.82 -2.60 -1.20
CA VAL A 108 5.20 -2.16 -1.44
C VAL A 108 5.21 -1.48 -2.80
N ARG A 109 5.80 -0.29 -2.88
CA ARG A 109 5.94 0.40 -4.16
C ARG A 109 7.37 0.90 -4.30
N TRP A 110 7.88 0.87 -5.52
CA TRP A 110 9.23 1.34 -5.81
C TRP A 110 9.27 2.01 -7.18
N PRO A 111 9.94 3.17 -7.29
CA PRO A 111 10.59 3.90 -6.19
C PRO A 111 9.58 4.66 -5.32
N SER A 112 10.05 5.21 -4.19
CA SER A 112 9.25 6.10 -3.35
C SER A 112 9.60 7.53 -3.73
N ILE A 113 8.71 8.16 -4.48
CA ILE A 113 8.96 9.48 -5.06
C ILE A 113 7.81 10.42 -4.70
N PRO A 114 8.10 11.63 -4.22
CA PRO A 114 7.04 12.61 -3.97
C PRO A 114 6.24 12.88 -5.23
N GLY A 115 4.94 13.05 -5.07
CA GLY A 115 4.05 13.35 -6.18
C GLY A 115 3.40 12.13 -6.81
N TYR A 116 3.86 10.93 -6.51
CA TYR A 116 3.20 9.72 -6.97
C TYR A 116 2.03 9.29 -6.10
N ALA A 117 1.92 9.87 -4.91
CA ALA A 117 0.73 9.61 -4.10
C ALA A 117 -0.48 10.17 -4.84
N VAL A 118 -1.47 9.33 -5.06
CA VAL A 118 -2.68 9.76 -5.77
C VAL A 118 -3.43 10.72 -4.86
N PRO A 119 -3.65 11.98 -5.27
CA PRO A 119 -4.39 12.91 -4.44
C PRO A 119 -5.82 12.43 -4.27
N LEU A 120 -6.36 12.63 -3.09
CA LEU A 120 -7.78 12.39 -2.87
C LEU A 120 -8.58 13.42 -3.64
N ARG A 121 -9.65 12.99 -4.25
CA ARG A 121 -10.55 13.90 -4.93
C ARG A 121 -11.61 14.38 -3.95
N PRO A 122 -12.28 15.49 -4.26
CA PRO A 122 -13.36 15.94 -3.39
C PRO A 122 -14.34 14.81 -3.14
N GLY A 123 -14.61 14.51 -1.87
CA GLY A 123 -15.51 13.44 -1.47
C GLY A 123 -14.91 12.05 -1.45
N GLU A 124 -13.66 11.90 -1.83
CA GLU A 124 -12.98 10.61 -1.84
C GLU A 124 -12.16 10.44 -0.56
N LYS A 125 -12.10 9.24 -0.04
CA LYS A 125 -11.33 8.95 1.16
C LYS A 125 -10.17 8.03 0.86
#